data_f53ec77e349a6e00950f0474a1692666
#
_entry.id   f53ec77e349a6e00950f0474a1692666
#
_cell.length_a   1.000
_cell.length_b   1.000
_cell.length_c   1.000
_cell.angle_alpha   90.00
_cell.angle_beta   90.00
_cell.angle_gamma   90.00
#
_symmetry.space_group_name_H-M   'P 1'
#
loop_
_entity.id
_entity.type
_entity.pdbx_description
1 polymer ?
#
loop_
_entity_poly.entity_id
_entity_poly.type
_entity_poly.pdbx_seq_one_letter_code
_entity_poly.pdbx_strand_id
1 'polypeptide(L)'
;MPSREFTPSSGNVFADLNLPHADDLLAKAALAAKIIAEIQRRRLTQSQVATILGIDQPKVSALKQGKLSGFSIERLMRLLLVLGRNIDITVKGRARSRSAARLRVA
;
A
#
# COMPACT_ATOMS: atom_id res chain seq x y z
N MET A 1 -21.36 -9.05 -3.13
CA MET A 1 -21.02 -8.74 -2.95
C MET A 1 -20.89 -8.19 -2.83
N PRO A 2 -20.93 -8.05 -2.64
CA PRO A 2 -20.63 -7.35 -2.56
C PRO A 2 -19.87 -6.90 -2.25
N SER A 3 -19.48 -6.59 -2.29
CA SER A 3 -18.88 -6.08 -2.03
C SER A 3 -18.63 -5.47 -1.67
N ARG A 4 -18.69 -5.57 -1.56
CA ARG A 4 -18.49 -5.02 -1.19
C ARG A 4 -18.30 -4.57 -0.43
N GLU A 5 -18.61 -4.44 -0.34
CA GLU A 5 -18.50 -3.89 0.46
C GLU A 5 -17.51 -3.99 1.15
N PHE A 6 -16.82 -3.92 0.88
CA PHE A 6 -15.76 -4.10 1.43
C PHE A 6 -15.15 -2.88 1.70
N THR A 7 -15.15 -2.36 2.79
CA THR A 7 -14.64 -1.09 2.98
C THR A 7 -13.37 -1.17 3.58
N PRO A 8 -12.42 -0.61 3.03
CA PRO A 8 -11.10 -0.61 3.54
C PRO A 8 -10.94 0.20 4.79
N SER A 9 -11.94 0.84 5.22
CA SER A 9 -11.78 1.62 6.40
C SER A 9 -11.49 0.78 7.60
N SER A 10 -11.77 -0.51 7.54
CA SER A 10 -11.53 -1.25 8.63
C SER A 10 -10.17 -1.74 8.60
N GLY A 11 -9.20 -1.47 8.79
CA GLY A 11 -7.87 -1.96 8.71
C GLY A 11 -7.71 -3.45 8.84
N ASN A 12 -8.75 -4.14 9.20
CA ASN A 12 -8.65 -5.56 9.35
C ASN A 12 -8.80 -6.29 8.04
N VAL A 13 -9.10 -5.58 6.99
CA VAL A 13 -9.25 -6.19 5.70
C VAL A 13 -8.04 -7.01 5.32
N PHE A 14 -6.85 -6.51 5.59
CA PHE A 14 -5.66 -7.23 5.18
C PHE A 14 -5.38 -8.46 6.02
N ALA A 15 -5.72 -8.43 7.27
CA ALA A 15 -5.62 -9.62 8.07
C ALA A 15 -6.58 -10.68 7.56
N ASP A 16 -7.76 -10.25 7.15
CA ASP A 16 -8.74 -11.17 6.63
C ASP A 16 -8.37 -11.73 5.28
N LEU A 17 -7.58 -11.01 4.50
CA LEU A 17 -7.16 -11.50 3.20
C LEU A 17 -6.14 -12.62 3.33
N ASN A 18 -5.43 -12.67 4.42
CA ASN A 18 -4.52 -13.76 4.68
C ASN A 18 -3.55 -13.98 3.52
N LEU A 19 -2.88 -12.93 3.10
CA LEU A 19 -1.97 -13.02 1.98
C LEU A 19 -0.73 -13.82 2.34
N PRO A 20 -0.25 -14.66 1.45
CA PRO A 20 1.02 -15.34 1.68
C PRO A 20 2.15 -14.32 1.81
N HIS A 21 3.20 -14.69 2.53
CA HIS A 21 4.29 -13.78 2.80
C HIS A 21 4.89 -13.18 1.53
N ALA A 22 5.07 -13.99 0.50
CA ALA A 22 5.65 -13.50 -0.75
C ALA A 22 4.73 -12.47 -1.42
N ASP A 23 3.41 -12.72 -1.39
CA ASP A 23 2.47 -11.77 -1.97
C ASP A 23 2.43 -10.50 -1.15
N ASP A 24 2.61 -10.59 0.16
CA ASP A 24 2.68 -9.43 1.02
C ASP A 24 3.87 -8.55 0.63
N LEU A 25 5.02 -9.15 0.42
CA LEU A 25 6.20 -8.39 0.01
C LEU A 25 6.02 -7.75 -1.35
N LEU A 26 5.42 -8.46 -2.30
CA LEU A 26 5.17 -7.91 -3.61
C LEU A 26 4.19 -6.74 -3.55
N ALA A 27 3.16 -6.87 -2.73
CA ALA A 27 2.20 -5.80 -2.58
C ALA A 27 2.85 -4.57 -1.97
N LYS A 28 3.69 -4.76 -0.95
CA LYS A 28 4.40 -3.63 -0.35
C LYS A 28 5.32 -2.96 -1.36
N ALA A 29 6.03 -3.75 -2.15
CA ALA A 29 6.94 -3.20 -3.14
C ALA A 29 6.18 -2.40 -4.20
N ALA A 30 5.03 -2.90 -4.63
CA ALA A 30 4.23 -2.20 -5.63
C ALA A 30 3.70 -0.88 -5.08
N LEU A 31 3.23 -0.89 -3.84
CA LEU A 31 2.72 0.33 -3.21
C LEU A 31 3.84 1.35 -3.02
N ALA A 32 4.99 0.89 -2.55
CA ALA A 32 6.13 1.78 -2.33
C ALA A 32 6.61 2.38 -3.63
N ALA A 33 6.63 1.60 -4.70
CA ALA A 33 7.05 2.11 -6.01
C ALA A 33 6.14 3.24 -6.48
N LYS A 34 4.84 3.11 -6.24
CA LYS A 34 3.91 4.17 -6.61
C LYS A 34 4.10 5.42 -5.76
N ILE A 35 4.36 5.23 -4.48
CA ILE A 35 4.64 6.36 -3.60
C ILE A 35 5.87 7.10 -4.07
N ILE A 36 6.94 6.36 -4.35
CA ILE A 36 8.20 6.96 -4.79
C ILE A 36 8.01 7.67 -6.13
N ALA A 37 7.27 7.05 -7.05
CA ALA A 37 7.01 7.67 -8.34
C ALA A 37 6.31 9.01 -8.17
N GLU A 38 5.36 9.07 -7.24
CA GLU A 38 4.63 10.29 -7.00
C GLU A 38 5.52 11.38 -6.38
N ILE A 39 6.41 10.98 -5.47
CA ILE A 39 7.38 11.88 -4.86
C ILE A 39 8.29 12.46 -5.94
N GLN A 40 8.77 11.61 -6.83
CA GLN A 40 9.66 12.05 -7.90
C GLN A 40 8.94 12.96 -8.88
N ARG A 41 7.72 12.63 -9.22
CA ARG A 41 6.95 13.43 -10.14
C ARG A 41 6.75 14.83 -9.61
N ARG A 42 6.53 14.96 -8.31
CA ARG A 42 6.32 16.26 -7.68
C ARG A 42 7.60 16.91 -7.22
N ARG A 43 8.73 16.22 -7.39
CA ARG A 43 10.05 16.72 -6.98
C ARG A 43 10.08 17.14 -5.52
N LEU A 44 9.54 16.29 -4.67
CA LEU A 44 9.50 16.60 -3.25
C LEU A 44 10.81 16.21 -2.58
N THR A 45 11.26 17.03 -1.66
CA THR A 45 12.44 16.71 -0.84
C THR A 45 12.01 15.75 0.26
N GLN A 46 12.97 15.10 0.90
CA GLN A 46 12.66 14.22 2.02
C GLN A 46 11.94 14.96 3.13
N SER A 47 12.32 16.17 3.38
CA SER A 47 11.68 16.97 4.41
C SER A 47 10.23 17.25 4.07
N GLN A 48 9.96 17.59 2.81
CA GLN A 48 8.61 17.82 2.36
C GLN A 48 7.77 16.55 2.44
N VAL A 49 8.34 15.43 2.05
CA VAL A 49 7.65 14.16 2.10
C VAL A 49 7.29 13.82 3.55
N ALA A 50 8.24 13.99 4.46
CA ALA A 50 8.01 13.71 5.86
C ALA A 50 6.83 14.52 6.40
N THR A 51 6.78 15.79 6.01
CA THR A 51 5.70 16.67 6.45
C THR A 51 4.36 16.26 5.85
N ILE A 52 4.35 16.02 4.53
CA ILE A 52 3.11 15.68 3.84
C ILE A 52 2.55 14.35 4.32
N LEU A 53 3.41 13.36 4.45
CA LEU A 53 2.98 12.02 4.82
C LEU A 53 2.83 11.84 6.33
N GLY A 54 3.34 12.77 7.12
CA GLY A 54 3.25 12.66 8.57
C GLY A 54 4.13 11.55 9.12
N ILE A 55 5.28 11.31 8.50
CA ILE A 55 6.22 10.32 8.97
C ILE A 55 7.58 10.99 9.14
N ASP A 56 8.46 10.39 9.91
CA ASP A 56 9.76 11.01 10.15
C ASP A 56 10.69 10.73 8.98
N GLN A 57 11.78 11.48 8.91
CA GLN A 57 12.70 11.34 7.80
C GLN A 57 13.38 9.99 7.69
N PRO A 58 13.75 9.32 8.79
CA PRO A 58 14.25 7.96 8.65
C PRO A 58 13.27 7.02 7.97
N LYS A 59 11.98 7.20 8.19
CA LYS A 59 10.98 6.39 7.50
C LYS A 59 10.90 6.74 6.03
N VAL A 60 11.03 8.00 5.68
CA VAL A 60 11.08 8.41 4.28
C VAL A 60 12.28 7.75 3.60
N SER A 61 13.43 7.76 4.28
CA SER A 61 14.64 7.15 3.75
C SER A 61 14.45 5.64 3.56
N ALA A 62 13.86 4.98 4.54
CA ALA A 62 13.60 3.54 4.44
C ALA A 62 12.70 3.24 3.26
N LEU A 63 11.66 4.04 3.07
CA LEU A 63 10.74 3.87 1.96
C LEU A 63 11.47 3.97 0.63
N LYS A 64 12.34 4.97 0.49
CA LYS A 64 13.08 5.16 -0.75
C LYS A 64 14.09 4.06 -1.01
N GLN A 65 14.60 3.45 0.03
CA GLN A 65 15.55 2.37 -0.10
C GLN A 65 14.90 1.00 -0.24
N GLY A 66 13.60 0.93 -0.20
CA GLY A 66 12.90 -0.34 -0.31
C GLY A 66 12.91 -1.14 0.98
N LYS A 67 13.23 -0.51 2.09
CA LYS A 67 13.23 -1.20 3.38
C LYS A 67 11.84 -1.07 3.98
N LEU A 68 11.00 -2.01 3.67
CA LEU A 68 9.57 -1.89 3.95
C LEU A 68 9.09 -2.65 5.17
N SER A 69 9.99 -3.27 5.92
CA SER A 69 9.58 -4.07 7.06
C SER A 69 8.87 -3.25 8.13
N GLY A 70 9.15 -1.97 8.19
CA GLY A 70 8.47 -1.11 9.16
C GLY A 70 7.16 -0.53 8.68
N PHE A 71 6.69 -0.96 7.51
CA PHE A 71 5.43 -0.47 6.96
C PHE A 71 4.49 -1.62 6.73
N SER A 72 3.25 -1.45 7.13
CA SER A 72 2.22 -2.42 6.78
C SER A 72 1.65 -2.03 5.42
N ILE A 73 0.99 -2.97 4.77
CA ILE A 73 0.30 -2.69 3.52
C ILE A 73 -0.71 -1.58 3.72
N GLU A 74 -1.45 -1.65 4.81
CA GLU A 74 -2.46 -0.64 5.12
C GLU A 74 -1.83 0.74 5.23
N ARG A 75 -0.69 0.82 5.90
CA ARG A 75 -0.03 2.10 6.05
C ARG A 75 0.44 2.65 4.72
N LEU A 76 1.01 1.81 3.87
CA LEU A 76 1.45 2.24 2.55
C LEU A 76 0.28 2.72 1.72
N MET A 77 -0.86 2.06 1.83
CA MET A 77 -2.05 2.51 1.13
C MET A 77 -2.51 3.87 1.61
N ARG A 78 -2.43 4.11 2.91
CA ARG A 78 -2.80 5.43 3.44
C ARG A 78 -1.88 6.52 2.92
N LEU A 79 -0.59 6.22 2.81
CA LEU A 79 0.34 7.20 2.29
C LEU A 79 0.01 7.55 0.84
N LEU A 80 -0.36 6.55 0.04
CA LEU A 80 -0.77 6.80 -1.33
C LEU A 80 -2.03 7.65 -1.40
N LEU A 81 -2.98 7.40 -0.52
CA LEU A 81 -4.20 8.19 -0.50
C LEU A 81 -3.90 9.64 -0.15
N VAL A 82 -2.99 9.86 0.79
CA VAL A 82 -2.59 11.21 1.14
C VAL A 82 -1.97 11.91 -0.06
N LEU A 83 -1.29 11.18 -0.92
CA LEU A 83 -0.71 11.74 -2.13
C LEU A 83 -1.71 11.87 -3.27
N GLY A 84 -2.96 11.53 -3.03
CA GLY A 84 -4.00 11.70 -4.04
C GLY A 84 -4.12 10.58 -5.03
N ARG A 85 -3.53 9.41 -4.75
CA ARG A 85 -3.66 8.27 -5.64
C ARG A 85 -4.86 7.43 -5.23
N ASN A 86 -5.41 6.71 -6.18
CA ASN A 86 -6.52 5.80 -5.92
C ASN A 86 -6.01 4.38 -5.81
N ILE A 87 -6.69 3.59 -5.02
CA ILE A 87 -6.31 2.20 -4.80
C ILE A 87 -7.54 1.34 -4.97
N ASP A 88 -7.43 0.32 -5.79
CA ASP A 88 -8.50 -0.63 -5.97
C ASP A 88 -8.12 -1.96 -5.34
N ILE A 89 -9.01 -2.52 -4.56
CA ILE A 89 -8.83 -3.82 -3.96
C ILE A 89 -9.87 -4.74 -4.54
N THR A 90 -9.41 -5.82 -5.16
CA THR A 90 -10.34 -6.78 -5.75
C THR A 90 -10.23 -8.09 -5.02
N VAL A 91 -11.34 -8.58 -4.53
CA VAL A 91 -11.40 -9.87 -3.86
C VAL A 91 -12.14 -10.81 -4.78
N LYS A 92 -11.45 -11.87 -5.26
CA LYS A 92 -12.06 -12.78 -6.17
C LYS A 92 -12.62 -13.97 -5.47
N GLY A 93 -13.64 -14.49 -6.03
CA GLY A 93 -14.22 -15.70 -5.50
C GLY A 93 -13.23 -16.82 -5.67
N ARG A 94 -13.26 -17.85 -4.90
CA ARG A 94 -12.29 -18.70 -4.83
C ARG A 94 -12.26 -19.67 -5.77
N ALA A 95 -12.99 -19.95 -6.31
CA ALA A 95 -12.95 -20.84 -7.30
C ALA A 95 -11.94 -21.77 -6.96
N ARG A 96 -11.30 -22.39 -7.58
CA ARG A 96 -10.41 -23.21 -7.22
C ARG A 96 -9.13 -22.68 -7.11
N SER A 97 -8.98 -21.48 -7.21
CA SER A 97 -7.76 -20.91 -7.15
C SER A 97 -7.30 -20.84 -5.78
N ARG A 98 -6.08 -20.87 -5.55
CA ARG A 98 -5.66 -20.74 -4.31
C ARG A 98 -5.43 -19.41 -3.92
N SER A 99 -5.29 -18.49 -4.69
CA SER A 99 -5.06 -17.16 -4.27
C SER A 99 -6.33 -16.46 -4.20
N ALA A 100 -6.66 -15.87 -3.17
CA ALA A 100 -7.92 -15.25 -2.99
C ALA A 100 -8.01 -13.80 -3.25
N ALA A 101 -6.98 -13.06 -3.11
CA ALA A 101 -7.04 -11.62 -3.25
C ALA A 101 -5.82 -11.07 -3.93
N ARG A 102 -5.99 -9.97 -4.62
CA ARG A 102 -4.88 -9.27 -5.22
C ARG A 102 -5.06 -7.82 -5.01
N LEU A 103 -3.95 -7.13 -4.80
CA LEU A 103 -3.95 -5.70 -4.64
C LEU A 103 -3.58 -5.07 -5.93
N ARG A 104 -4.39 -4.13 -6.42
CA ARG A 104 -4.06 -3.39 -7.58
C ARG A 104 -3.85 -1.98 -7.23
N VAL A 105 -2.79 -1.39 -7.67
CA VAL A 105 -2.47 0.00 -7.38
C VAL A 105 -2.67 0.80 -8.65
N ALA A 106 -3.56 1.74 -8.60
CA ALA A 106 -3.91 2.53 -9.77
C ALA A 106 -2.97 3.70 -10.02
#